data_df6d33020825fef4c3cabec3caf86000
#
_entry.id   df6d33020825fef4c3cabec3caf86000
#
_cell.length_a   1.000
_cell.length_b   1.000
_cell.length_c   1.000
_cell.angle_alpha   90.00
_cell.angle_beta   90.00
_cell.angle_gamma   90.00
#
_symmetry.space_group_name_H-M   'P 1'
#
loop_
_entity.id
_entity.type
_entity.pdbx_description
1 polymer ?
#
loop_
_entity_poly.entity_id
_entity_poly.type
_entity_poly.pdbx_seq_one_letter_code
_entity_poly.pdbx_strand_id
1 'polypeptide(L)'
;MTAPLPGALRLPDGTWIRGRGLRNPPPEGPEPDFGLYLGSKRLRHRHEPSLHWDSAWLDWPDFRLPRDRDAAVHHIRDLYTRARSGAAVEVACGGGVGRTGTVIACLAVLSGVAPTEAVAWTRTHHHRRAVETPWQRRWVTAFPPGRTVAEPGGNG
;
A
#
# COMPACT_ATOMS: atom_id res chain seq x y z
N MET A 1 17.84 -12.68 3.76
CA MET A 1 16.48 -12.32 4.18
C MET A 1 16.53 -11.08 5.04
N THR A 2 16.00 -9.99 4.54
CA THR A 2 15.82 -8.77 5.32
C THR A 2 14.70 -8.99 6.33
N ALA A 3 14.93 -8.67 7.60
CA ALA A 3 13.87 -8.68 8.59
C ALA A 3 12.77 -7.67 8.19
N PRO A 4 11.49 -7.95 8.48
CA PRO A 4 10.43 -6.99 8.21
C PRO A 4 10.63 -5.70 9.02
N LEU A 5 10.16 -4.57 8.48
CA LEU A 5 10.18 -3.30 9.19
C LEU A 5 9.38 -3.39 10.50
N PRO A 6 9.79 -2.69 11.55
CA PRO A 6 8.99 -2.60 12.77
C PRO A 6 7.58 -2.11 12.45
N GLY A 7 6.56 -2.77 12.98
CA GLY A 7 5.17 -2.46 12.71
C GLY A 7 4.63 -2.97 11.37
N ALA A 8 5.42 -3.72 10.61
CA ALA A 8 4.96 -4.30 9.35
C ALA A 8 3.89 -5.37 9.59
N LEU A 9 2.96 -5.47 8.66
CA LEU A 9 1.97 -6.53 8.61
C LEU A 9 2.32 -7.52 7.51
N ARG A 10 1.80 -8.73 7.64
CA ARG A 10 2.04 -9.81 6.69
C ARG A 10 0.79 -10.04 5.85
N LEU A 11 0.94 -9.94 4.53
CA LEU A 11 -0.12 -10.31 3.60
C LEU A 11 -0.31 -11.85 3.57
N PRO A 12 -1.48 -12.35 3.12
CA PRO A 12 -1.76 -13.79 3.08
C PRO A 12 -0.73 -14.63 2.33
N ASP A 13 -0.07 -14.07 1.33
CA ASP A 13 0.99 -14.75 0.57
C ASP A 13 2.39 -14.70 1.23
N GLY A 14 2.48 -14.13 2.43
CA GLY A 14 3.72 -13.99 3.17
C GLY A 14 4.49 -12.70 2.93
N THR A 15 4.01 -11.82 2.06
CA THR A 15 4.66 -10.54 1.76
C THR A 15 4.52 -9.57 2.93
N TRP A 16 5.59 -8.88 3.28
CA TRP A 16 5.60 -7.90 4.37
C TRP A 16 5.46 -6.48 3.84
N ILE A 17 4.67 -5.68 4.54
CA ILE A 17 4.40 -4.27 4.23
C ILE A 17 4.20 -3.50 5.51
N ARG A 18 4.74 -2.28 5.59
CA ARG A 18 4.42 -1.37 6.69
C ARG A 18 3.48 -0.27 6.21
N GLY A 19 2.34 -0.11 6.90
CA GLY A 19 1.49 1.07 6.76
C GLY A 19 1.66 1.99 7.96
N ARG A 20 1.79 3.29 7.73
CA ARG A 20 1.89 4.26 8.83
C ARG A 20 1.35 5.63 8.45
N GLY A 21 1.22 6.51 9.42
CA GLY A 21 0.89 7.93 9.22
C GLY A 21 2.15 8.79 9.27
N LEU A 22 2.31 9.70 8.32
CA LEU A 22 3.46 10.62 8.26
C LEU A 22 3.46 11.62 9.43
N ARG A 23 2.28 11.88 10.04
CA ARG A 23 2.17 12.79 11.18
C ARG A 23 2.80 12.22 12.45
N ASN A 24 2.98 10.92 12.52
CA ASN A 24 3.65 10.26 13.62
C ASN A 24 5.10 9.96 13.23
N PRO A 25 6.06 10.00 14.19
CA PRO A 25 7.42 9.60 13.90
C PRO A 25 7.45 8.14 13.45
N PRO A 26 8.34 7.78 12.52
CA PRO A 26 8.48 6.37 12.13
C PRO A 26 8.92 5.52 13.32
N PRO A 27 8.50 4.24 13.39
CA PRO A 27 9.02 3.33 14.41
C PRO A 27 10.55 3.29 14.39
N GLU A 28 11.17 3.21 15.55
CA GLU A 28 12.61 3.03 15.65
C GLU A 28 13.04 1.71 15.03
N GLY A 29 14.14 1.74 14.30
CA GLY A 29 14.71 0.56 13.65
C GLY A 29 15.18 0.83 12.24
N PRO A 30 15.35 -0.21 11.42
CA PRO A 30 15.80 -0.07 10.05
C PRO A 30 14.87 0.82 9.22
N GLU A 31 15.47 1.60 8.33
CA GLU A 31 14.75 2.41 7.35
C GLU A 31 14.20 1.52 6.21
N PRO A 32 13.09 1.93 5.56
CA PRO A 32 12.62 1.23 4.37
C PRO A 32 13.63 1.32 3.23
N ASP A 33 13.57 0.34 2.33
CA ASP A 33 14.25 0.42 1.04
C ASP A 33 13.46 1.31 0.07
N PHE A 34 12.14 1.35 0.21
CA PHE A 34 11.24 2.12 -0.64
C PHE A 34 9.96 2.48 0.10
N GLY A 35 9.43 3.66 -0.18
CA GLY A 35 8.14 4.11 0.34
C GLY A 35 7.22 4.66 -0.74
N LEU A 36 5.93 4.33 -0.65
CA LEU A 36 4.87 4.93 -1.45
C LEU A 36 4.06 5.87 -0.55
N TYR A 37 4.00 7.14 -0.92
CA TYR A 37 3.35 8.17 -0.12
C TYR A 37 2.16 8.77 -0.84
N LEU A 38 1.08 8.98 -0.09
CA LEU A 38 -0.24 9.33 -0.60
C LEU A 38 -0.66 10.65 0.02
N GLY A 39 -0.81 11.67 -0.79
CA GLY A 39 -1.24 12.94 -0.25
C GLY A 39 -1.15 14.10 -1.21
N SER A 40 -1.45 15.30 -0.69
CA SER A 40 -1.34 16.55 -1.41
C SER A 40 0.11 16.96 -1.61
N LYS A 41 0.34 17.93 -2.50
CA LYS A 41 1.66 18.57 -2.66
C LYS A 41 2.15 19.19 -1.35
N ARG A 42 1.24 19.71 -0.52
CA ARG A 42 1.58 20.28 0.80
C ARG A 42 2.10 19.22 1.76
N LEU A 43 1.47 18.05 1.80
CA LEU A 43 1.94 16.92 2.62
C LEU A 43 3.32 16.45 2.16
N ARG A 44 3.51 16.32 0.86
CA ARG A 44 4.80 15.97 0.25
C ARG A 44 5.87 16.98 0.63
N HIS A 45 5.61 18.27 0.43
CA HIS A 45 6.57 19.33 0.74
C HIS A 45 7.00 19.30 2.21
N ARG A 46 6.05 19.01 3.11
CA ARG A 46 6.33 18.95 4.54
C ARG A 46 7.17 17.75 4.97
N HIS A 47 6.97 16.60 4.37
CA HIS A 47 7.53 15.34 4.85
C HIS A 47 8.66 14.77 3.99
N GLU A 48 8.67 15.03 2.69
CA GLU A 48 9.68 14.48 1.78
C GLU A 48 11.13 14.75 2.21
N PRO A 49 11.49 15.96 2.74
CA PRO A 49 12.88 16.20 3.15
C PRO A 49 13.41 15.28 4.25
N SER A 50 12.54 14.68 5.04
CA SER A 50 12.94 13.75 6.11
C SER A 50 12.95 12.28 5.68
N LEU A 51 12.57 11.98 4.45
CA LEU A 51 12.54 10.63 3.90
C LEU A 51 13.83 10.40 3.08
N HIS A 52 14.77 9.64 3.65
CA HIS A 52 16.12 9.48 3.09
C HIS A 52 16.25 8.33 2.09
N TRP A 53 15.18 7.58 1.87
CA TRP A 53 15.13 6.41 0.98
C TRP A 53 14.36 6.72 -0.30
N ASP A 54 14.46 5.84 -1.26
CA ASP A 54 13.73 5.93 -2.52
C ASP A 54 12.21 5.92 -2.27
N SER A 55 11.50 6.76 -2.99
CA SER A 55 10.07 6.94 -2.79
C SER A 55 9.34 7.31 -4.08
N ALA A 56 8.04 7.09 -4.07
CA ALA A 56 7.11 7.63 -5.04
C ALA A 56 5.96 8.33 -4.31
N TRP A 57 5.38 9.32 -4.95
CA TRP A 57 4.26 10.08 -4.42
C TRP A 57 3.08 10.03 -5.36
N LEU A 58 1.90 9.75 -4.79
CA LEU A 58 0.63 9.85 -5.50
C LEU A 58 -0.14 11.07 -4.98
N ASP A 59 -0.63 11.89 -5.89
CA ASP A 59 -1.56 12.97 -5.55
C ASP A 59 -2.91 12.36 -5.19
N TRP A 60 -3.15 12.29 -3.89
CA TRP A 60 -4.34 11.63 -3.34
C TRP A 60 -4.92 12.48 -2.22
N PRO A 61 -5.92 13.31 -2.51
CA PRO A 61 -6.58 14.14 -1.52
C PRO A 61 -7.25 13.28 -0.44
N ASP A 62 -7.25 13.79 0.79
CA ASP A 62 -7.86 13.08 1.92
C ASP A 62 -9.36 12.82 1.66
N PHE A 63 -9.82 11.66 2.09
CA PHE A 63 -11.20 11.17 1.89
C PHE A 63 -11.63 11.02 0.43
N ARG A 64 -10.71 11.09 -0.52
CA ARG A 64 -11.00 11.00 -1.96
C ARG A 64 -10.32 9.82 -2.62
N LEU A 65 -10.45 9.74 -3.93
CA LEU A 65 -9.71 8.81 -4.78
C LEU A 65 -8.42 9.48 -5.31
N PRO A 66 -7.44 8.69 -5.76
CA PRO A 66 -6.27 9.27 -6.40
C PRO A 66 -6.66 10.07 -7.64
N ARG A 67 -5.97 11.17 -7.89
CA ARG A 67 -6.25 12.02 -9.07
C ARG A 67 -5.95 11.31 -10.38
N ASP A 68 -4.90 10.53 -10.41
CA ASP A 68 -4.53 9.70 -11.56
C ASP A 68 -4.65 8.22 -11.17
N ARG A 69 -5.73 7.59 -11.63
CA ARG A 69 -6.03 6.20 -11.28
C ARG A 69 -5.05 5.21 -11.89
N ASP A 70 -4.61 5.43 -13.11
CA ASP A 70 -3.66 4.54 -13.78
C ASP A 70 -2.29 4.60 -13.11
N ALA A 71 -1.83 5.79 -12.74
CA ALA A 71 -0.62 5.97 -11.97
C ALA A 71 -0.71 5.28 -10.61
N ALA A 72 -1.86 5.38 -9.93
CA ALA A 72 -2.08 4.73 -8.65
C ALA A 72 -2.00 3.21 -8.77
N VAL A 73 -2.68 2.61 -9.73
CA VAL A 73 -2.62 1.17 -9.99
C VAL A 73 -1.18 0.73 -10.26
N HIS A 74 -0.47 1.48 -11.11
CA HIS A 74 0.93 1.19 -11.43
C HIS A 74 1.82 1.21 -10.19
N HIS A 75 1.73 2.26 -9.39
CA HIS A 75 2.57 2.40 -8.18
C HIS A 75 2.23 1.38 -7.09
N ILE A 76 0.95 1.01 -6.94
CA ILE A 76 0.55 -0.03 -5.99
C ILE A 76 1.10 -1.39 -6.43
N ARG A 77 1.02 -1.72 -7.70
CA ARG A 77 1.61 -2.95 -8.24
C ARG A 77 3.12 -2.97 -8.12
N ASP A 78 3.78 -1.85 -8.39
CA ASP A 78 5.23 -1.73 -8.22
C ASP A 78 5.64 -1.94 -6.77
N LEU A 79 4.91 -1.34 -5.83
CA LEU A 79 5.14 -1.55 -4.40
C LEU A 79 5.04 -3.03 -4.01
N TYR A 80 4.01 -3.71 -4.50
CA TYR A 80 3.82 -5.14 -4.27
C TYR A 80 4.97 -5.96 -4.86
N THR A 81 5.38 -5.67 -6.07
CA THR A 81 6.49 -6.35 -6.74
C THR A 81 7.80 -6.18 -5.96
N ARG A 82 8.09 -4.97 -5.49
CA ARG A 82 9.27 -4.70 -4.66
C ARG A 82 9.24 -5.51 -3.35
N ALA A 83 8.10 -5.52 -2.67
CA ALA A 83 7.92 -6.28 -1.44
C ALA A 83 8.07 -7.78 -1.67
N ARG A 84 7.51 -8.30 -2.75
CA ARG A 84 7.67 -9.71 -3.14
C ARG A 84 9.12 -10.09 -3.43
N SER A 85 9.91 -9.16 -3.93
CA SER A 85 11.34 -9.36 -4.19
C SER A 85 12.21 -9.26 -2.94
N GLY A 86 11.61 -9.01 -1.77
CA GLY A 86 12.31 -8.95 -0.49
C GLY A 86 12.69 -7.55 -0.02
N ALA A 87 12.32 -6.48 -0.75
CA ALA A 87 12.56 -5.13 -0.30
C ALA A 87 11.67 -4.80 0.92
N ALA A 88 12.24 -4.05 1.86
CA ALA A 88 11.50 -3.51 2.99
C ALA A 88 10.74 -2.26 2.53
N VAL A 89 9.42 -2.34 2.44
CA VAL A 89 8.60 -1.27 1.88
C VAL A 89 7.58 -0.73 2.88
N GLU A 90 7.26 0.54 2.73
CA GLU A 90 6.16 1.16 3.47
C GLU A 90 5.22 1.93 2.55
N VAL A 91 3.99 2.10 3.00
CA VAL A 91 3.00 3.01 2.43
C VAL A 91 2.48 3.92 3.53
N ALA A 92 2.36 5.20 3.25
CA ALA A 92 1.91 6.17 4.24
C ALA A 92 1.09 7.29 3.61
N CYS A 93 0.10 7.77 4.37
CA CYS A 93 -0.58 9.05 4.15
C CYS A 93 -0.43 9.89 5.42
N GLY A 94 -1.14 11.01 5.54
CA GLY A 94 -1.04 11.84 6.73
C GLY A 94 -1.35 11.10 8.02
N GLY A 95 -2.50 10.44 8.11
CA GLY A 95 -2.96 9.71 9.29
C GLY A 95 -2.66 8.21 9.31
N GLY A 96 -2.36 7.62 8.16
CA GLY A 96 -2.08 6.18 8.07
C GLY A 96 -3.31 5.27 8.12
N VAL A 97 -4.51 5.80 7.98
CA VAL A 97 -5.77 5.08 8.15
C VAL A 97 -6.50 4.88 6.81
N GLY A 98 -7.08 5.94 6.25
CA GLY A 98 -7.99 5.83 5.10
C GLY A 98 -7.30 5.51 3.78
N ARG A 99 -6.46 6.41 3.31
CA ARG A 99 -5.71 6.24 2.05
C ARG A 99 -4.71 5.10 2.14
N THR A 100 -3.94 5.05 3.21
CA THR A 100 -3.01 3.95 3.48
C THR A 100 -3.75 2.62 3.56
N GLY A 101 -4.87 2.57 4.29
CA GLY A 101 -5.71 1.37 4.37
C GLY A 101 -6.27 0.95 3.02
N THR A 102 -6.64 1.90 2.16
CA THR A 102 -7.11 1.62 0.80
C THR A 102 -6.02 0.94 -0.04
N VAL A 103 -4.78 1.43 0.03
CA VAL A 103 -3.65 0.79 -0.66
C VAL A 103 -3.37 -0.60 -0.08
N ILE A 104 -3.37 -0.76 1.23
CA ILE A 104 -3.16 -2.07 1.86
C ILE A 104 -4.24 -3.06 1.42
N ALA A 105 -5.49 -2.63 1.32
CA ALA A 105 -6.57 -3.48 0.81
C ALA A 105 -6.32 -3.92 -0.65
N CYS A 106 -5.84 -3.02 -1.50
CA CYS A 106 -5.44 -3.36 -2.86
C CYS A 106 -4.27 -4.36 -2.89
N LEU A 107 -3.29 -4.19 -2.00
CA LEU A 107 -2.18 -5.14 -1.88
C LEU A 107 -2.67 -6.52 -1.40
N ALA A 108 -3.66 -6.54 -0.51
CA ALA A 108 -4.32 -7.79 -0.10
C ALA A 108 -4.98 -8.49 -1.30
N VAL A 109 -5.64 -7.72 -2.17
CA VAL A 109 -6.19 -8.27 -3.43
C VAL A 109 -5.09 -8.89 -4.30
N LEU A 110 -3.98 -8.19 -4.47
CA LEU A 110 -2.83 -8.72 -5.22
C LEU A 110 -2.26 -10.00 -4.60
N SER A 111 -2.35 -10.14 -3.28
CA SER A 111 -1.87 -11.32 -2.57
C SER A 111 -2.87 -12.49 -2.53
N GLY A 112 -4.07 -12.32 -3.11
CA GLY A 112 -5.05 -13.38 -3.25
C GLY A 112 -6.34 -13.24 -2.44
N VAL A 113 -6.51 -12.15 -1.68
CA VAL A 113 -7.78 -11.88 -1.00
C VAL A 113 -8.83 -11.46 -2.03
N ALA A 114 -10.04 -12.01 -1.93
CA ALA A 114 -11.12 -11.60 -2.81
C ALA A 114 -11.39 -10.09 -2.68
N PRO A 115 -11.59 -9.36 -3.80
CA PRO A 115 -11.81 -7.90 -3.74
C PRO A 115 -12.95 -7.47 -2.82
N THR A 116 -14.00 -8.29 -2.70
CA THR A 116 -15.14 -8.04 -1.80
C THR A 116 -14.81 -8.23 -0.33
N GLU A 117 -13.72 -8.92 0.00
CA GLU A 117 -13.28 -9.23 1.37
C GLU A 117 -12.08 -8.40 1.81
N ALA A 118 -11.43 -7.70 0.87
CA ALA A 118 -10.17 -7.02 1.13
C ALA A 118 -10.28 -5.90 2.17
N VAL A 119 -11.36 -5.14 2.20
CA VAL A 119 -11.58 -4.09 3.20
C VAL A 119 -11.73 -4.70 4.59
N ALA A 120 -12.52 -5.76 4.74
CA ALA A 120 -12.69 -6.44 6.03
C ALA A 120 -11.36 -7.04 6.52
N TRP A 121 -10.61 -7.64 5.63
CA TRP A 121 -9.27 -8.15 5.93
C TRP A 121 -8.35 -7.04 6.46
N THR A 122 -8.30 -5.90 5.77
CA THR A 122 -7.46 -4.76 6.13
C THR A 122 -7.87 -4.17 7.48
N ARG A 123 -9.16 -4.08 7.76
CA ARG A 123 -9.67 -3.60 9.05
C ARG A 123 -9.28 -4.50 10.21
N THR A 124 -9.14 -5.79 9.98
CA THR A 124 -8.70 -6.75 10.99
C THR A 124 -7.18 -6.68 11.23
N HIS A 125 -6.38 -6.45 10.17
CA HIS A 125 -4.93 -6.61 10.22
C HIS A 125 -4.15 -5.30 10.31
N HIS A 126 -4.73 -4.19 9.86
CA HIS A 126 -4.08 -2.88 9.87
C HIS A 126 -4.75 -1.90 10.82
N HIS A 127 -5.97 -1.51 10.54
CA HIS A 127 -6.70 -0.54 11.34
C HIS A 127 -8.21 -0.72 11.14
N ARG A 128 -8.97 -0.71 12.23
CA ARG A 128 -10.42 -0.92 12.21
C ARG A 128 -11.21 0.06 11.34
N ARG A 129 -10.63 1.26 11.08
CA ARG A 129 -11.22 2.31 10.25
C ARG A 129 -10.58 2.43 8.88
N ALA A 130 -9.73 1.49 8.49
CA ALA A 130 -9.15 1.47 7.15
C ALA A 130 -10.26 1.54 6.09
N VAL A 131 -10.00 2.29 5.01
CA VAL A 131 -10.97 2.54 3.94
C VAL A 131 -12.19 3.33 4.48
N GLU A 132 -12.04 4.66 4.49
CA GLU A 132 -12.94 5.55 5.21
C GLU A 132 -14.21 5.93 4.45
N THR A 133 -14.22 5.80 3.11
CA THR A 133 -15.34 6.27 2.28
C THR A 133 -15.90 5.16 1.39
N PRO A 134 -17.21 5.28 0.99
CA PRO A 134 -17.80 4.31 0.07
C PRO A 134 -17.11 4.26 -1.30
N TRP A 135 -16.61 5.39 -1.80
CA TRP A 135 -15.90 5.41 -3.09
C TRP A 135 -14.50 4.78 -2.98
N GLN A 136 -13.80 4.92 -1.87
CA GLN A 136 -12.57 4.18 -1.62
C GLN A 136 -12.85 2.67 -1.57
N ARG A 137 -13.92 2.24 -0.92
CA ARG A 137 -14.35 0.84 -0.89
C ARG A 137 -14.64 0.31 -2.30
N ARG A 138 -15.37 1.05 -3.10
CA ARG A 138 -15.65 0.67 -4.49
C ARG A 138 -14.37 0.56 -5.32
N TRP A 139 -13.43 1.45 -5.09
CA TRP A 139 -12.14 1.43 -5.78
C TRP A 139 -11.35 0.16 -5.46
N VAL A 140 -11.34 -0.27 -4.20
CA VAL A 140 -10.73 -1.54 -3.78
C VAL A 140 -11.44 -2.72 -4.46
N THR A 141 -12.76 -2.74 -4.44
CA THR A 141 -13.55 -3.83 -5.05
C THR A 141 -13.32 -3.93 -6.55
N ALA A 142 -13.11 -2.80 -7.23
CA ALA A 142 -12.83 -2.73 -8.67
C ALA A 142 -11.33 -2.83 -8.99
N PHE A 143 -10.46 -2.90 -8.01
CA PHE A 143 -9.01 -2.98 -8.23
C PHE A 143 -8.68 -4.27 -8.99
N PRO A 144 -7.94 -4.18 -10.12
CA PRO A 144 -7.67 -5.39 -10.91
C PRO A 144 -6.84 -6.37 -10.07
N PRO A 145 -7.32 -7.61 -9.88
CA PRO A 145 -6.50 -8.65 -9.28
C PRO A 145 -5.24 -8.82 -10.13
N GLY A 146 -4.12 -9.11 -9.47
CA GLY A 146 -2.88 -9.34 -10.19
C GLY A 146 -3.16 -10.39 -11.28
N ARG A 147 -2.61 -10.17 -12.47
CA ARG A 147 -2.59 -11.24 -13.46
C ARG A 147 -1.95 -12.44 -12.77
N THR A 148 -2.72 -13.48 -12.53
CA THR A 148 -2.12 -14.80 -12.48
C THR A 148 -1.22 -14.84 -13.72
N VAL A 149 0.08 -14.90 -13.51
CA VAL A 149 0.98 -15.27 -14.57
C VAL A 149 0.40 -16.60 -15.06
N ALA A 150 -0.30 -16.55 -16.21
CA ALA A 150 -0.62 -17.79 -16.88
C ALA A 150 0.71 -18.51 -16.98
N GLU A 151 0.85 -19.61 -16.27
CA GLU A 151 1.98 -20.47 -16.50
C GLU A 151 2.07 -20.61 -18.01
N PRO A 152 3.25 -20.41 -18.60
CA PRO A 152 3.40 -20.67 -20.03
C PRO A 152 2.86 -22.07 -20.22
N GLY A 153 1.67 -22.16 -20.83
CA GLY A 153 0.96 -23.40 -20.97
C GLY A 153 1.93 -24.38 -21.56
N GLY A 154 2.18 -25.46 -20.83
CA GLY A 154 2.95 -26.53 -21.38
C GLY A 154 2.28 -26.93 -22.70
N ASN A 155 2.83 -26.49 -23.80
CA ASN A 155 2.49 -27.04 -25.06
C ASN A 155 3.00 -28.47 -25.06
N GLY A 156 2.09 -29.36 -24.74
CA GLY A 156 2.27 -30.74 -25.12
C GLY A 156 2.26 -30.85 -26.63
#